data_ca7956160187f1b78aa5ef834b4ec1be
#
_entry.id   ca7956160187f1b78aa5ef834b4ec1be
#
_cell.length_a   1.000
_cell.length_b   1.000
_cell.length_c   1.000
_cell.angle_alpha   90.00
_cell.angle_beta   90.00
_cell.angle_gamma   90.00
#
_symmetry.space_group_name_H-M   'P 1'
#
loop_
_entity.id
_entity.type
_entity.pdbx_description
1 polymer ?
#
loop_
_entity_poly.entity_id
_entity_poly.type
_entity_poly.pdbx_seq_one_letter_code
_entity_poly.pdbx_strand_id
1 'polypeptide(L)'
;MTEEEVRNLQKAYRELKEQAEAFKEQAEQKDRRIEELEGLLIGALLRIEELERRLGKDSHNSSKPPSSDGLGRKPGKQRRKSGKTSGGQAGHHGHTLMQALTPDSVVLHRPTHCEACQYPLEQEAAITNERRQVHDLPTWRLLVEEHCRQAICCPYCQHVTQASFPAGVDAAVQYGPQVQALAVYLSHFQLVPLQRTCEALADLCGCQLSEGTLVRWIAQAAKTLESSIERIKTLLLASPLQHADETGMRVKGILHWMHLNATPWLTLYSWHRKRGHQALEQIGIWPHYQGRSMHDRWSSYDRYLCTHSLCGAHLLRDCLYVAEQEKQPWGQAMFDLLLAMKQAADRWRLQGASAVPTPEREQWLAQYFAILAAGFATHAAQAPPQEVCSPNDKDAKNRKPPRICSMRS
;
A
#
# COMPACT_ATOMS: atom_id res chain seq x y z
N MET A 1 -82.78 -24.06 -47.37
CA MET A 1 -81.78 -23.02 -47.50
C MET A 1 -81.90 -22.40 -48.85
N THR A 2 -82.15 -21.12 -48.92
CA THR A 2 -82.25 -20.37 -50.19
C THR A 2 -80.81 -20.10 -50.73
N GLU A 3 -80.70 -19.90 -52.07
CA GLU A 3 -79.38 -19.61 -52.69
C GLU A 3 -78.73 -18.34 -52.11
N GLU A 4 -79.52 -17.44 -51.58
CA GLU A 4 -79.09 -16.19 -50.94
C GLU A 4 -78.50 -16.44 -49.53
N GLU A 5 -79.07 -17.35 -48.75
CA GLU A 5 -78.54 -17.80 -47.45
C GLU A 5 -77.20 -18.50 -47.61
N VAL A 6 -77.02 -19.30 -48.66
CA VAL A 6 -75.75 -19.98 -48.97
C VAL A 6 -74.68 -18.98 -49.37
N ARG A 7 -74.97 -17.93 -50.16
CA ARG A 7 -74.06 -16.86 -50.52
C ARG A 7 -73.62 -16.02 -49.29
N ASN A 8 -74.58 -15.72 -48.45
CA ASN A 8 -74.26 -14.96 -47.22
C ASN A 8 -73.42 -15.78 -46.26
N LEU A 9 -73.62 -17.05 -46.09
CA LEU A 9 -72.77 -17.94 -45.29
C LEU A 9 -71.34 -18.06 -45.85
N GLN A 10 -71.24 -18.20 -47.19
CA GLN A 10 -69.94 -18.26 -47.86
C GLN A 10 -69.13 -16.92 -47.74
N LYS A 11 -69.81 -15.78 -47.72
CA LYS A 11 -69.22 -14.49 -47.50
C LYS A 11 -68.73 -14.37 -46.05
N ALA A 12 -69.54 -14.67 -45.06
CA ALA A 12 -69.20 -14.66 -43.65
C ALA A 12 -68.07 -15.63 -43.37
N TYR A 13 -68.04 -16.81 -43.97
CA TYR A 13 -66.95 -17.76 -43.85
C TYR A 13 -65.61 -17.21 -44.37
N ARG A 14 -65.61 -16.50 -45.51
CA ARG A 14 -64.40 -15.83 -46.04
C ARG A 14 -63.87 -14.72 -45.10
N GLU A 15 -64.78 -13.84 -44.62
CA GLU A 15 -64.46 -12.79 -43.72
C GLU A 15 -63.88 -13.34 -42.41
N LEU A 16 -64.42 -14.41 -41.87
CA LEU A 16 -63.92 -15.10 -40.69
C LEU A 16 -62.50 -15.70 -40.90
N LYS A 17 -62.27 -16.27 -42.07
CA LYS A 17 -61.04 -16.88 -42.48
C LYS A 17 -59.95 -15.80 -42.62
N GLU A 18 -60.22 -14.65 -43.23
CA GLU A 18 -59.35 -13.52 -43.36
C GLU A 18 -58.98 -12.91 -41.96
N GLN A 19 -59.97 -12.80 -41.07
CA GLN A 19 -59.74 -12.40 -39.69
C GLN A 19 -58.84 -13.37 -38.92
N ALA A 20 -59.07 -14.68 -39.11
CA ALA A 20 -58.22 -15.69 -38.45
C ALA A 20 -56.77 -15.66 -38.94
N GLU A 21 -56.54 -15.43 -40.24
CA GLU A 21 -55.19 -15.26 -40.81
C GLU A 21 -54.55 -14.02 -40.31
N ALA A 22 -55.22 -12.86 -40.21
CA ALA A 22 -54.72 -11.62 -39.64
C ALA A 22 -54.36 -11.76 -38.14
N PHE A 23 -55.20 -12.49 -37.37
CA PHE A 23 -54.86 -12.78 -35.96
C PHE A 23 -53.64 -13.68 -35.83
N LYS A 24 -53.45 -14.64 -36.72
CA LYS A 24 -52.27 -15.51 -36.74
C LYS A 24 -50.98 -14.72 -37.02
N GLU A 25 -51.02 -13.83 -38.04
CA GLU A 25 -49.90 -12.95 -38.35
C GLU A 25 -49.54 -12.01 -37.18
N GLN A 26 -50.57 -11.45 -36.51
CA GLN A 26 -50.34 -10.63 -35.31
C GLN A 26 -49.74 -11.42 -34.14
N ALA A 27 -50.15 -12.67 -33.94
CA ALA A 27 -49.59 -13.55 -32.93
C ALA A 27 -48.10 -13.83 -33.24
N GLU A 28 -47.79 -14.23 -34.47
CA GLU A 28 -46.38 -14.45 -34.87
C GLU A 28 -45.49 -13.19 -34.79
N GLN A 29 -46.05 -12.01 -35.00
CA GLN A 29 -45.35 -10.74 -34.82
C GLN A 29 -45.09 -10.45 -33.34
N LYS A 30 -46.05 -10.74 -32.46
CA LYS A 30 -45.89 -10.61 -31.02
C LYS A 30 -44.85 -11.59 -30.47
N ASP A 31 -44.89 -12.84 -30.93
CA ASP A 31 -43.91 -13.86 -30.48
C ASP A 31 -42.48 -13.46 -30.88
N ARG A 32 -42.24 -12.99 -32.09
CA ARG A 32 -40.95 -12.47 -32.52
C ARG A 32 -40.50 -11.28 -31.65
N ARG A 33 -41.45 -10.40 -31.28
CA ARG A 33 -41.11 -9.24 -30.40
C ARG A 33 -40.83 -9.67 -29.00
N ILE A 34 -41.46 -10.71 -28.46
CA ILE A 34 -41.17 -11.30 -27.15
C ILE A 34 -39.76 -11.88 -27.16
N GLU A 35 -39.40 -12.70 -28.15
CA GLU A 35 -38.04 -13.26 -28.27
C GLU A 35 -36.97 -12.17 -28.35
N GLU A 36 -37.20 -11.09 -29.09
CA GLU A 36 -36.30 -9.94 -29.16
C GLU A 36 -36.11 -9.25 -27.79
N LEU A 37 -37.23 -9.02 -27.08
CA LEU A 37 -37.22 -8.39 -25.76
C LEU A 37 -36.58 -9.29 -24.71
N GLU A 38 -36.79 -10.58 -24.74
CA GLU A 38 -36.11 -11.55 -23.86
C GLU A 38 -34.61 -11.55 -24.11
N GLY A 39 -34.15 -11.50 -25.35
CA GLY A 39 -32.74 -11.37 -25.69
C GLY A 39 -32.12 -10.08 -25.15
N LEU A 40 -32.81 -8.95 -25.26
CA LEU A 40 -32.37 -7.67 -24.72
C LEU A 40 -32.34 -7.67 -23.18
N LEU A 41 -33.32 -8.30 -22.53
CA LEU A 41 -33.38 -8.43 -21.07
C LEU A 41 -32.22 -9.27 -20.54
N ILE A 42 -31.94 -10.41 -21.15
CA ILE A 42 -30.80 -11.27 -20.80
C ILE A 42 -29.50 -10.47 -20.93
N GLY A 43 -29.29 -9.73 -22.03
CA GLY A 43 -28.14 -8.88 -22.24
C GLY A 43 -28.01 -7.80 -21.17
N ALA A 44 -29.10 -7.17 -20.75
CA ALA A 44 -29.14 -6.16 -19.69
C ALA A 44 -28.80 -6.77 -18.32
N LEU A 45 -29.35 -7.92 -17.98
CA LEU A 45 -29.07 -8.63 -16.73
C LEU A 45 -27.60 -9.04 -16.62
N LEU A 46 -27.01 -9.58 -17.68
CA LEU A 46 -25.56 -9.89 -17.72
C LEU A 46 -24.71 -8.63 -17.54
N ARG A 47 -25.14 -7.50 -18.09
CA ARG A 47 -24.45 -6.24 -17.91
C ARG A 47 -24.55 -5.69 -16.50
N ILE A 48 -25.69 -5.83 -15.84
CA ILE A 48 -25.91 -5.47 -14.44
C ILE A 48 -24.98 -6.32 -13.55
N GLU A 49 -24.98 -7.63 -13.72
CA GLU A 49 -24.12 -8.53 -12.98
C GLU A 49 -22.63 -8.17 -13.10
N GLU A 50 -22.17 -7.87 -14.32
CA GLU A 50 -20.79 -7.41 -14.54
C GLU A 50 -20.50 -6.07 -13.85
N LEU A 51 -21.43 -5.13 -13.84
CA LEU A 51 -21.29 -3.84 -13.15
C LEU A 51 -21.27 -4.02 -11.63
N GLU A 52 -22.15 -4.85 -11.07
CA GLU A 52 -22.16 -5.19 -9.63
C GLU A 52 -20.86 -5.86 -9.21
N ARG A 53 -20.35 -6.79 -10.01
CA ARG A 53 -19.07 -7.44 -9.81
C ARG A 53 -17.90 -6.43 -9.79
N ARG A 54 -17.93 -5.42 -10.66
CA ARG A 54 -16.93 -4.33 -10.67
C ARG A 54 -17.04 -3.43 -9.46
N LEU A 55 -18.25 -3.09 -9.03
CA LEU A 55 -18.52 -2.27 -7.86
C LEU A 55 -18.17 -2.98 -6.54
N GLY A 56 -18.28 -4.29 -6.50
CA GLY A 56 -17.88 -5.11 -5.35
C GLY A 56 -16.38 -5.19 -5.08
N LYS A 57 -15.51 -4.72 -6.02
CA LYS A 57 -14.06 -4.74 -5.86
C LYS A 57 -13.55 -3.51 -5.14
N ASP A 58 -12.88 -3.72 -3.99
CA ASP A 58 -12.20 -2.70 -3.20
C ASP A 58 -10.77 -3.13 -2.82
N SER A 59 -10.06 -2.33 -2.04
CA SER A 59 -8.70 -2.64 -1.59
C SER A 59 -8.63 -3.80 -0.59
N HIS A 60 -9.77 -4.19 0.01
CA HIS A 60 -9.84 -5.31 0.93
C HIS A 60 -9.86 -6.66 0.20
N ASN A 61 -10.59 -6.74 -0.89
CA ASN A 61 -10.87 -7.98 -1.63
C ASN A 61 -10.29 -8.02 -3.05
N SER A 62 -9.42 -7.10 -3.41
CA SER A 62 -8.79 -7.07 -4.75
C SER A 62 -7.42 -6.41 -4.69
N SER A 63 -6.69 -6.46 -5.79
CA SER A 63 -5.40 -5.75 -5.97
C SER A 63 -5.55 -4.23 -6.20
N LYS A 64 -6.73 -3.65 -5.96
CA LYS A 64 -6.91 -2.20 -6.04
C LYS A 64 -6.17 -1.52 -4.88
N PRO A 65 -5.39 -0.45 -5.14
CA PRO A 65 -4.76 0.30 -4.07
C PRO A 65 -5.81 1.02 -3.20
N PRO A 66 -5.59 1.19 -1.89
CA PRO A 66 -6.51 1.90 -0.99
C PRO A 66 -6.91 3.29 -1.47
N SER A 67 -6.02 3.96 -2.21
CA SER A 67 -6.28 5.28 -2.82
C SER A 67 -7.42 5.27 -3.87
N SER A 68 -7.84 4.11 -4.36
CA SER A 68 -8.92 3.95 -5.34
C SER A 68 -10.30 3.71 -4.72
N ASP A 69 -10.40 3.50 -3.40
CA ASP A 69 -11.66 3.17 -2.73
C ASP A 69 -12.60 4.38 -2.54
N GLY A 70 -12.12 5.60 -2.76
CA GLY A 70 -12.87 6.83 -2.53
C GLY A 70 -13.03 7.21 -1.04
N LEU A 71 -13.30 8.49 -0.77
CA LEU A 71 -13.36 9.05 0.58
C LEU A 71 -14.58 8.62 1.40
N GLY A 72 -15.62 8.11 0.77
CA GLY A 72 -16.88 7.73 1.42
C GLY A 72 -16.93 6.32 2.00
N ARG A 73 -15.99 5.48 1.67
CA ARG A 73 -15.97 4.08 2.11
C ARG A 73 -15.14 3.93 3.38
N LYS A 74 -15.79 3.59 4.49
CA LYS A 74 -15.06 3.23 5.71
C LYS A 74 -14.23 1.98 5.42
N PRO A 75 -12.91 1.98 5.71
CA PRO A 75 -12.12 0.76 5.57
C PRO A 75 -12.79 -0.35 6.37
N GLY A 76 -13.10 -1.45 5.71
CA GLY A 76 -13.68 -2.62 6.36
C GLY A 76 -12.79 -3.01 7.54
N LYS A 77 -13.39 -3.39 8.66
CA LYS A 77 -12.64 -3.86 9.83
C LYS A 77 -11.85 -5.11 9.44
N GLN A 78 -10.62 -4.94 8.97
CA GLN A 78 -9.72 -6.02 8.55
C GLN A 78 -9.36 -7.01 9.67
N ARG A 79 -9.67 -6.67 10.94
CA ARG A 79 -9.40 -7.57 12.06
C ARG A 79 -10.67 -8.30 12.46
N ARG A 80 -10.72 -9.61 12.18
CA ARG A 80 -11.60 -10.50 12.92
C ARG A 80 -11.34 -10.23 14.40
N LYS A 81 -12.40 -10.03 15.19
CA LYS A 81 -12.28 -9.93 16.64
C LYS A 81 -11.56 -11.19 17.10
N SER A 82 -10.36 -11.06 17.64
CA SER A 82 -9.51 -12.20 18.02
C SER A 82 -10.03 -12.96 19.25
N GLY A 83 -11.13 -12.53 19.82
CA GLY A 83 -11.63 -13.06 21.11
C GLY A 83 -10.71 -12.77 22.30
N LYS A 84 -9.57 -12.11 22.08
CA LYS A 84 -8.61 -11.74 23.12
C LYS A 84 -9.04 -10.46 23.82
N THR A 85 -8.80 -10.37 25.12
CA THR A 85 -9.05 -9.16 25.91
C THR A 85 -8.19 -7.99 25.40
N SER A 86 -8.69 -6.76 25.51
CA SER A 86 -7.88 -5.56 25.18
C SER A 86 -6.77 -5.40 26.22
N GLY A 87 -5.53 -5.13 25.75
CA GLY A 87 -4.34 -4.97 26.60
C GLY A 87 -3.24 -5.98 26.27
N GLY A 88 -2.22 -6.01 27.10
CA GLY A 88 -1.10 -6.95 26.96
C GLY A 88 -1.56 -8.40 27.08
N GLN A 89 -1.19 -9.23 26.11
CA GLN A 89 -1.49 -10.65 26.13
C GLN A 89 -0.45 -11.41 26.96
N ALA A 90 -0.78 -12.61 27.45
CA ALA A 90 0.18 -13.48 28.12
C ALA A 90 1.43 -13.67 27.23
N GLY A 91 2.62 -13.43 27.79
CA GLY A 91 3.89 -13.46 27.05
C GLY A 91 4.28 -12.14 26.35
N HIS A 92 3.46 -11.07 26.46
CA HIS A 92 3.87 -9.74 26.00
C HIS A 92 4.93 -9.16 26.95
N HIS A 93 6.14 -8.94 26.44
CA HIS A 93 7.16 -8.19 27.17
C HIS A 93 6.75 -6.72 27.23
N GLY A 94 6.29 -6.27 28.39
CA GLY A 94 5.99 -4.87 28.63
C GLY A 94 7.26 -4.00 28.48
N HIS A 95 7.14 -2.85 27.83
CA HIS A 95 8.22 -1.86 27.78
C HIS A 95 8.01 -0.88 28.95
N THR A 96 8.74 -1.10 30.04
CA THR A 96 8.79 -0.19 31.20
C THR A 96 10.00 0.72 31.06
N LEU A 97 9.85 1.99 31.40
CA LEU A 97 10.97 2.92 31.47
C LEU A 97 12.00 2.41 32.50
N MET A 98 13.19 2.12 32.04
CA MET A 98 14.28 1.60 32.86
C MET A 98 15.09 2.74 33.42
N GLN A 99 15.66 2.56 34.63
CA GLN A 99 16.59 3.49 35.20
C GLN A 99 17.90 3.56 34.38
N ALA A 100 18.38 4.77 34.13
CA ALA A 100 19.69 4.98 33.53
C ALA A 100 20.80 4.56 34.53
N LEU A 101 21.80 3.83 34.00
CA LEU A 101 22.94 3.43 34.82
C LEU A 101 23.78 4.65 35.23
N THR A 102 23.93 5.61 34.36
CA THR A 102 24.68 6.86 34.55
C THR A 102 23.75 8.04 34.31
N PRO A 103 23.13 8.61 35.37
CA PRO A 103 22.29 9.79 35.22
C PRO A 103 23.16 11.03 34.96
N ASP A 104 22.64 12.02 34.24
CA ASP A 104 23.35 13.29 33.94
C ASP A 104 23.60 14.12 35.20
N SER A 105 22.73 14.04 36.20
CA SER A 105 22.89 14.70 37.48
C SER A 105 22.36 13.85 38.62
N VAL A 106 22.93 14.00 39.80
CA VAL A 106 22.47 13.35 41.03
C VAL A 106 22.24 14.41 42.10
N VAL A 107 21.01 14.52 42.57
CA VAL A 107 20.63 15.41 43.67
C VAL A 107 20.44 14.57 44.93
N LEU A 108 21.24 14.86 45.97
CA LEU A 108 21.17 14.21 47.27
C LEU A 108 20.23 14.99 48.18
N HIS A 109 19.14 14.35 48.60
CA HIS A 109 18.22 14.86 49.61
C HIS A 109 18.59 14.25 50.93
N ARG A 110 19.10 15.11 51.86
CA ARG A 110 19.48 14.69 53.22
C ARG A 110 18.61 15.40 54.25
N PRO A 111 18.15 14.71 55.29
CA PRO A 111 17.53 15.38 56.42
C PRO A 111 18.60 16.22 57.12
N THR A 112 18.29 17.45 57.48
CA THR A 112 19.19 18.37 58.17
C THR A 112 19.16 18.21 59.67
N HIS A 113 18.00 17.81 60.21
CA HIS A 113 17.80 17.64 61.65
C HIS A 113 16.99 16.38 61.97
N CYS A 114 17.17 15.81 63.11
CA CYS A 114 16.37 14.69 63.63
C CYS A 114 14.92 15.17 63.92
N GLU A 115 13.93 14.50 63.40
CA GLU A 115 12.51 14.85 63.62
C GLU A 115 12.09 14.70 65.09
N ALA A 116 12.73 13.80 65.87
CA ALA A 116 12.40 13.56 67.24
C ALA A 116 13.09 14.47 68.24
N CYS A 117 14.41 14.79 68.08
CA CYS A 117 15.18 15.51 69.06
C CYS A 117 15.90 16.76 68.50
N GLN A 118 15.70 17.11 67.26
CA GLN A 118 16.27 18.27 66.55
C GLN A 118 17.81 18.26 66.47
N TYR A 119 18.47 17.11 66.69
CA TYR A 119 19.94 16.97 66.53
C TYR A 119 20.31 17.17 65.08
N PRO A 120 21.35 17.93 64.73
CA PRO A 120 21.81 18.16 63.38
C PRO A 120 22.40 16.87 62.77
N LEU A 121 21.89 16.49 61.55
CA LEU A 121 22.22 15.22 60.86
C LEU A 121 23.12 15.42 59.63
N GLU A 122 23.58 16.62 59.37
CA GLU A 122 24.32 16.95 58.13
C GLU A 122 25.57 16.11 57.91
N GLN A 123 26.26 15.74 59.00
CA GLN A 123 27.50 14.98 58.96
C GLN A 123 27.33 13.49 59.25
N GLU A 124 26.10 13.04 59.55
CA GLU A 124 25.84 11.65 59.87
C GLU A 124 25.79 10.77 58.63
N ALA A 125 26.18 9.49 58.73
CA ALA A 125 26.17 8.58 57.62
C ALA A 125 24.70 8.16 57.26
N ALA A 126 24.36 8.15 55.97
CA ALA A 126 23.06 7.65 55.52
C ALA A 126 22.98 6.12 55.67
N ILE A 127 21.90 5.63 56.26
CA ILE A 127 21.62 4.19 56.47
C ILE A 127 21.11 3.54 55.20
N THR A 128 20.25 4.25 54.44
CA THR A 128 19.65 3.78 53.18
C THR A 128 19.73 4.86 52.11
N ASN A 129 19.73 4.45 50.85
CA ASN A 129 19.70 5.35 49.70
C ASN A 129 18.70 4.86 48.67
N GLU A 130 17.44 5.34 48.73
CA GLU A 130 16.43 5.07 47.74
C GLU A 130 16.68 5.97 46.52
N ARG A 131 16.63 5.38 45.32
CA ARG A 131 16.90 6.09 44.07
C ARG A 131 15.63 6.19 43.23
N ARG A 132 15.29 7.40 42.83
CA ARG A 132 14.23 7.67 41.82
C ARG A 132 14.82 8.53 40.74
N GLN A 133 14.47 8.29 39.49
CA GLN A 133 14.93 9.04 38.34
C GLN A 133 13.75 9.71 37.63
N VAL A 134 13.95 10.96 37.27
CA VAL A 134 13.05 11.73 36.42
C VAL A 134 13.76 11.93 35.09
N HIS A 135 13.16 11.43 34.01
CA HIS A 135 13.65 11.61 32.65
C HIS A 135 12.88 12.78 32.06
N ASP A 136 13.55 13.88 31.76
CA ASP A 136 12.95 15.10 31.24
C ASP A 136 13.73 15.62 30.03
N LEU A 137 13.16 16.54 29.27
CA LEU A 137 13.82 17.22 28.17
C LEU A 137 14.52 18.51 28.66
N PRO A 138 15.70 18.83 28.14
CA PRO A 138 16.31 20.13 28.36
C PRO A 138 15.46 21.22 27.66
N THR A 139 15.54 22.44 28.14
CA THR A 139 14.94 23.58 27.48
C THR A 139 15.50 23.72 26.05
N TRP A 140 14.63 23.65 25.05
CA TRP A 140 15.06 23.83 23.67
C TRP A 140 15.30 25.31 23.39
N ARG A 141 16.51 25.64 22.89
CA ARG A 141 16.89 26.99 22.49
C ARG A 141 17.88 26.94 21.33
N LEU A 142 17.90 28.00 20.51
CA LEU A 142 18.96 28.18 19.53
C LEU A 142 20.28 28.45 20.27
N LEU A 143 21.32 27.74 19.84
CA LEU A 143 22.69 28.09 20.19
C LEU A 143 23.21 29.04 19.12
N VAL A 144 23.73 30.21 19.54
CA VAL A 144 24.29 31.18 18.61
C VAL A 144 25.81 31.19 18.81
N GLU A 145 26.51 30.84 17.73
CA GLU A 145 27.97 30.88 17.66
C GLU A 145 28.37 32.03 16.74
N GLU A 146 29.19 32.94 17.24
CA GLU A 146 29.68 34.09 16.49
C GLU A 146 31.08 33.81 15.95
N HIS A 147 31.27 33.89 14.66
CA HIS A 147 32.55 33.77 14.00
C HIS A 147 33.11 35.15 13.65
N CYS A 148 34.25 35.52 14.26
CA CYS A 148 34.93 36.77 14.00
C CYS A 148 36.25 36.51 13.23
N ARG A 149 36.38 37.02 12.01
CA ARG A 149 37.65 36.99 11.32
C ARG A 149 38.44 38.27 11.55
N GLN A 150 39.70 38.10 11.86
CA GLN A 150 40.61 39.24 12.12
C GLN A 150 41.56 39.43 10.94
N ALA A 151 41.94 40.70 10.72
CA ALA A 151 43.01 41.08 9.80
C ALA A 151 44.20 41.62 10.67
N ILE A 152 45.41 41.17 10.40
CA ILE A 152 46.60 41.54 11.11
C ILE A 152 47.60 42.08 10.11
N CYS A 153 48.16 43.27 10.41
CA CYS A 153 49.25 43.85 9.65
C CYS A 153 50.58 43.23 10.15
N CYS A 154 51.34 42.67 9.20
CA CYS A 154 52.65 42.12 9.52
C CYS A 154 53.62 43.24 9.96
N PRO A 155 54.21 43.15 11.14
CA PRO A 155 55.14 44.20 11.60
C PRO A 155 56.47 44.27 10.80
N TYR A 156 56.78 43.21 10.09
CA TYR A 156 57.97 43.09 9.28
C TYR A 156 57.84 43.67 7.85
N CYS A 157 56.79 43.27 7.14
CA CYS A 157 56.61 43.65 5.73
C CYS A 157 55.39 44.54 5.46
N GLN A 158 54.65 44.95 6.50
CA GLN A 158 53.44 45.80 6.45
C GLN A 158 52.27 45.17 5.66
N HIS A 159 52.39 43.92 5.22
CA HIS A 159 51.29 43.23 4.52
C HIS A 159 50.15 42.91 5.51
N VAL A 160 48.91 43.20 5.09
CA VAL A 160 47.71 42.87 5.86
C VAL A 160 47.21 41.47 5.47
N THR A 161 47.27 40.55 6.42
CA THR A 161 46.75 39.18 6.24
C THR A 161 45.42 39.04 6.98
N GLN A 162 44.39 38.56 6.30
CA GLN A 162 43.07 38.32 6.88
C GLN A 162 42.78 36.84 6.94
N ALA A 163 42.26 36.37 8.08
CA ALA A 163 41.77 35.00 8.23
C ALA A 163 40.53 34.74 7.33
N SER A 164 40.28 33.49 6.96
CA SER A 164 39.04 33.08 6.28
C SER A 164 38.01 32.57 7.29
N PHE A 165 36.73 32.69 6.96
CA PHE A 165 35.70 31.97 7.70
C PHE A 165 35.79 30.47 7.41
N PRO A 166 35.37 29.60 8.38
CA PRO A 166 35.32 28.18 8.15
C PRO A 166 34.23 27.85 7.07
N ALA A 167 34.38 26.70 6.46
CA ALA A 167 33.38 26.22 5.48
C ALA A 167 31.98 26.15 6.10
N GLY A 168 30.98 26.62 5.37
CA GLY A 168 29.57 26.65 5.81
C GLY A 168 29.20 27.90 6.61
N VAL A 169 30.11 28.87 6.81
CA VAL A 169 29.84 30.19 7.39
C VAL A 169 29.90 31.22 6.26
N ASP A 170 28.80 31.36 5.52
CA ASP A 170 28.77 32.11 4.27
C ASP A 170 27.95 33.41 4.34
N ALA A 171 27.09 33.56 5.37
CA ALA A 171 26.23 34.72 5.54
C ALA A 171 26.44 35.41 6.89
N ALA A 172 26.11 36.69 6.98
CA ALA A 172 26.20 37.46 8.20
C ALA A 172 25.37 36.89 9.35
N VAL A 173 24.21 36.29 9.02
CA VAL A 173 23.35 35.55 9.93
C VAL A 173 22.78 34.35 9.17
N GLN A 174 22.85 33.15 9.72
CA GLN A 174 22.36 31.94 9.12
C GLN A 174 21.92 30.91 10.15
N TYR A 175 20.98 30.02 9.77
CA TYR A 175 20.68 28.84 10.58
C TYR A 175 21.66 27.72 10.24
N GLY A 176 22.13 27.06 11.27
CA GLY A 176 23.07 25.94 11.16
C GLY A 176 22.39 24.65 10.62
N PRO A 177 23.19 23.62 10.27
CA PRO A 177 22.73 22.39 9.66
C PRO A 177 21.78 21.58 10.55
N GLN A 178 21.86 21.67 11.87
CA GLN A 178 20.96 20.96 12.78
C GLN A 178 19.51 21.48 12.69
N VAL A 179 19.32 22.81 12.62
CA VAL A 179 18.01 23.42 12.43
C VAL A 179 17.42 23.03 11.07
N GLN A 180 18.26 23.05 10.02
CA GLN A 180 17.84 22.66 8.67
C GLN A 180 17.41 21.19 8.64
N ALA A 181 18.18 20.29 9.22
CA ALA A 181 17.89 18.86 9.29
C ALA A 181 16.58 18.59 10.07
N LEU A 182 16.40 19.25 11.24
CA LEU A 182 15.17 19.11 12.02
C LEU A 182 13.93 19.60 11.26
N ALA A 183 14.03 20.75 10.58
CA ALA A 183 12.93 21.29 9.78
C ALA A 183 12.53 20.36 8.64
N VAL A 184 13.50 19.82 7.90
CA VAL A 184 13.26 18.83 6.83
C VAL A 184 12.69 17.53 7.38
N TYR A 185 13.21 17.05 8.53
CA TYR A 185 12.69 15.85 9.20
C TYR A 185 11.22 15.98 9.60
N LEU A 186 10.86 17.10 10.27
CA LEU A 186 9.46 17.34 10.66
C LEU A 186 8.55 17.42 9.44
N SER A 187 8.95 18.15 8.40
CA SER A 187 8.10 18.33 7.22
C SER A 187 7.98 17.07 6.36
N HIS A 188 9.08 16.35 6.08
CA HIS A 188 9.10 15.26 5.10
C HIS A 188 8.96 13.87 5.74
N PHE A 189 9.59 13.62 6.87
CA PHE A 189 9.49 12.31 7.53
C PHE A 189 8.27 12.23 8.45
N GLN A 190 8.01 13.29 9.23
CA GLN A 190 6.86 13.37 10.13
C GLN A 190 5.59 13.90 9.44
N LEU A 191 5.67 14.30 8.17
CA LEU A 191 4.55 14.80 7.36
C LEU A 191 3.84 16.02 7.98
N VAL A 192 4.54 16.82 8.78
CA VAL A 192 4.01 18.07 9.32
C VAL A 192 3.91 19.11 8.19
N PRO A 193 2.78 19.77 7.97
CA PRO A 193 2.63 20.82 6.96
C PRO A 193 3.68 21.92 7.11
N LEU A 194 4.08 22.56 6.00
CA LEU A 194 5.15 23.56 5.99
C LEU A 194 4.94 24.67 7.02
N GLN A 195 3.75 25.29 7.02
CA GLN A 195 3.40 26.33 7.98
C GLN A 195 3.49 25.84 9.42
N ARG A 196 2.94 24.65 9.72
CA ARG A 196 3.00 24.05 11.06
C ARG A 196 4.42 23.72 11.49
N THR A 197 5.29 23.36 10.57
CA THR A 197 6.72 23.13 10.84
C THR A 197 7.40 24.43 11.25
N CYS A 198 7.12 25.54 10.55
CA CYS A 198 7.64 26.86 10.90
C CYS A 198 7.14 27.33 12.28
N GLU A 199 5.83 27.19 12.55
CA GLU A 199 5.21 27.50 13.84
C GLU A 199 5.85 26.68 14.98
N ALA A 200 5.95 25.36 14.82
CA ALA A 200 6.54 24.50 15.83
C ALA A 200 8.01 24.85 16.17
N LEU A 201 8.82 25.19 15.17
CA LEU A 201 10.19 25.62 15.40
C LEU A 201 10.27 27.01 16.09
N ALA A 202 9.35 27.91 15.78
CA ALA A 202 9.25 29.18 16.46
C ALA A 202 8.88 29.00 17.94
N ASP A 203 7.87 28.19 18.23
CA ASP A 203 7.35 27.94 19.58
C ASP A 203 8.35 27.16 20.45
N LEU A 204 8.98 26.13 19.89
CA LEU A 204 9.88 25.23 20.66
C LEU A 204 11.25 25.82 20.91
N CYS A 205 11.84 26.53 19.96
CA CYS A 205 13.21 27.00 20.05
C CYS A 205 13.47 28.44 19.58
N GLY A 206 12.42 29.21 19.29
CA GLY A 206 12.53 30.61 18.83
C GLY A 206 13.03 30.78 17.40
N CYS A 207 12.98 29.72 16.58
CA CYS A 207 13.46 29.73 15.19
C CYS A 207 12.43 30.36 14.25
N GLN A 208 12.62 31.61 13.83
CA GLN A 208 11.74 32.32 12.89
C GLN A 208 12.08 31.90 11.44
N LEU A 209 11.34 30.95 10.90
CA LEU A 209 11.55 30.37 9.59
C LEU A 209 10.38 30.66 8.66
N SER A 210 10.64 31.09 7.42
CA SER A 210 9.60 31.17 6.39
C SER A 210 9.42 29.84 5.65
N GLU A 211 8.19 29.56 5.18
CA GLU A 211 7.91 28.39 4.35
C GLU A 211 8.79 28.34 3.08
N GLY A 212 9.06 29.49 2.46
CA GLY A 212 9.94 29.56 1.29
C GLY A 212 11.38 29.12 1.59
N THR A 213 11.89 29.43 2.78
CA THR A 213 13.21 28.96 3.24
C THR A 213 13.19 27.46 3.47
N LEU A 214 12.13 26.94 4.10
CA LEU A 214 11.96 25.50 4.31
C LEU A 214 11.92 24.73 2.99
N VAL A 215 11.16 25.20 1.99
CA VAL A 215 11.11 24.58 0.65
C VAL A 215 12.50 24.55 -0.01
N ARG A 216 13.28 25.61 0.12
CA ARG A 216 14.67 25.64 -0.39
C ARG A 216 15.56 24.62 0.33
N TRP A 217 15.45 24.49 1.66
CA TRP A 217 16.21 23.49 2.41
C TRP A 217 15.84 22.05 2.05
N ILE A 218 14.55 21.79 1.79
CA ILE A 218 14.07 20.49 1.30
C ILE A 218 14.72 20.15 -0.04
N ALA A 219 14.74 21.10 -0.98
CA ALA A 219 15.38 20.89 -2.28
C ALA A 219 16.90 20.66 -2.15
N GLN A 220 17.56 21.37 -1.25
CA GLN A 220 18.99 21.20 -0.96
C GLN A 220 19.27 19.84 -0.32
N ALA A 221 18.45 19.42 0.65
CA ALA A 221 18.56 18.11 1.28
C ALA A 221 18.36 16.97 0.26
N ALA A 222 17.38 17.10 -0.64
CA ALA A 222 17.16 16.14 -1.72
C ALA A 222 18.42 15.98 -2.59
N LYS A 223 19.05 17.08 -2.99
CA LYS A 223 20.28 17.06 -3.78
C LYS A 223 21.44 16.41 -3.00
N THR A 224 21.58 16.73 -1.73
CA THR A 224 22.64 16.12 -0.86
C THR A 224 22.45 14.62 -0.72
N LEU A 225 21.21 14.11 -0.75
CA LEU A 225 20.90 12.69 -0.60
C LEU A 225 20.99 11.88 -1.92
N GLU A 226 21.23 12.50 -3.06
CA GLU A 226 21.29 11.80 -4.37
C GLU A 226 22.28 10.63 -4.35
N SER A 227 23.49 10.81 -3.79
CA SER A 227 24.47 9.73 -3.68
C SER A 227 24.00 8.57 -2.81
N SER A 228 23.26 8.85 -1.74
CA SER A 228 22.66 7.84 -0.87
C SER A 228 21.56 7.09 -1.59
N ILE A 229 20.74 7.77 -2.38
CA ILE A 229 19.69 7.16 -3.21
C ILE A 229 20.30 6.21 -4.25
N GLU A 230 21.35 6.63 -4.95
CA GLU A 230 22.06 5.77 -5.91
C GLU A 230 22.72 4.57 -5.22
N ARG A 231 23.21 4.74 -4.02
CA ARG A 231 23.73 3.61 -3.23
C ARG A 231 22.63 2.62 -2.85
N ILE A 232 21.44 3.10 -2.42
CA ILE A 232 20.27 2.25 -2.15
C ILE A 232 19.88 1.48 -3.41
N LYS A 233 19.82 2.15 -4.57
CA LYS A 233 19.52 1.52 -5.86
C LYS A 233 20.50 0.41 -6.21
N THR A 234 21.80 0.67 -6.05
CA THR A 234 22.86 -0.33 -6.27
C THR A 234 22.68 -1.57 -5.36
N LEU A 235 22.38 -1.34 -4.09
CA LEU A 235 22.17 -2.42 -3.13
C LEU A 235 20.89 -3.22 -3.41
N LEU A 236 19.82 -2.54 -3.87
CA LEU A 236 18.60 -3.21 -4.32
C LEU A 236 18.85 -4.10 -5.53
N LEU A 237 19.61 -3.61 -6.52
CA LEU A 237 19.99 -4.39 -7.71
C LEU A 237 20.81 -5.64 -7.36
N ALA A 238 21.64 -5.57 -6.33
CA ALA A 238 22.45 -6.69 -5.84
C ALA A 238 21.69 -7.64 -4.88
N SER A 239 20.47 -7.29 -4.46
CA SER A 239 19.73 -8.10 -3.48
C SER A 239 19.15 -9.37 -4.12
N PRO A 240 19.17 -10.52 -3.41
CA PRO A 240 18.63 -11.78 -3.94
C PRO A 240 17.08 -11.76 -4.03
N LEU A 241 16.43 -10.93 -3.23
CA LEU A 241 14.96 -10.79 -3.18
C LEU A 241 14.59 -9.32 -2.99
N GLN A 242 13.68 -8.83 -3.82
CA GLN A 242 13.01 -7.55 -3.62
C GLN A 242 11.49 -7.71 -3.67
N HIS A 243 10.80 -6.77 -3.07
CA HIS A 243 9.37 -6.56 -3.21
C HIS A 243 9.13 -5.34 -4.07
N ALA A 244 8.18 -5.42 -4.99
CA ALA A 244 7.79 -4.30 -5.84
C ALA A 244 6.28 -4.13 -5.82
N ASP A 245 5.85 -2.88 -5.76
CA ASP A 245 4.44 -2.47 -5.79
C ASP A 245 4.33 -1.05 -6.32
N GLU A 246 3.15 -0.58 -6.69
CA GLU A 246 2.92 0.79 -7.07
C GLU A 246 1.55 1.30 -6.61
N THR A 247 1.50 2.58 -6.31
CA THR A 247 0.25 3.25 -5.93
C THR A 247 0.04 4.54 -6.70
N GLY A 248 -1.22 4.83 -7.03
CA GLY A 248 -1.59 6.09 -7.67
C GLY A 248 -1.62 7.24 -6.67
N MET A 249 -1.10 8.40 -7.08
CA MET A 249 -1.17 9.64 -6.32
C MET A 249 -1.57 10.80 -7.23
N ARG A 250 -2.26 11.80 -6.72
CA ARG A 250 -2.63 12.98 -7.50
C ARG A 250 -1.79 14.19 -7.09
N VAL A 251 -1.16 14.81 -8.08
CA VAL A 251 -0.44 16.08 -7.90
C VAL A 251 -1.11 17.11 -8.78
N LYS A 252 -1.66 18.16 -8.19
CA LYS A 252 -2.46 19.19 -8.90
C LYS A 252 -3.58 18.58 -9.76
N GLY A 253 -4.29 17.57 -9.23
CA GLY A 253 -5.36 16.89 -9.97
C GLY A 253 -4.91 15.84 -11.00
N ILE A 254 -3.64 15.82 -11.39
CA ILE A 254 -3.08 14.91 -12.39
C ILE A 254 -2.61 13.63 -11.70
N LEU A 255 -2.99 12.46 -12.24
CA LEU A 255 -2.56 11.16 -11.73
C LEU A 255 -1.06 10.93 -12.02
N HIS A 256 -0.35 10.59 -10.98
CA HIS A 256 1.03 10.12 -10.97
C HIS A 256 1.11 8.77 -10.28
N TRP A 257 2.22 8.08 -10.40
CA TRP A 257 2.45 6.79 -9.80
C TRP A 257 3.71 6.82 -8.95
N MET A 258 3.57 6.30 -7.75
CA MET A 258 4.70 6.02 -6.86
C MET A 258 5.02 4.53 -7.00
N HIS A 259 6.22 4.23 -7.44
CA HIS A 259 6.76 2.88 -7.54
C HIS A 259 7.61 2.61 -6.31
N LEU A 260 7.43 1.44 -5.73
CA LEU A 260 8.16 0.94 -4.57
C LEU A 260 9.05 -0.23 -4.99
N ASN A 261 10.32 -0.18 -4.60
CA ASN A 261 11.20 -1.33 -4.59
C ASN A 261 11.80 -1.47 -3.18
N ALA A 262 11.64 -2.61 -2.53
CA ALA A 262 12.02 -2.77 -1.14
C ALA A 262 12.61 -4.15 -0.82
N THR A 263 13.48 -4.18 0.19
CA THR A 263 13.91 -5.36 0.93
C THR A 263 13.54 -5.16 2.41
N PRO A 264 13.80 -6.08 3.33
CA PRO A 264 13.61 -5.82 4.77
C PRO A 264 14.39 -4.61 5.32
N TRP A 265 15.46 -4.19 4.64
CA TRP A 265 16.39 -3.15 5.12
C TRP A 265 16.45 -1.91 4.25
N LEU A 266 16.00 -1.99 3.00
CA LEU A 266 16.11 -0.93 2.01
C LEU A 266 14.75 -0.66 1.39
N THR A 267 14.43 0.61 1.18
CA THR A 267 13.23 1.04 0.48
C THR A 267 13.58 2.18 -0.46
N LEU A 268 13.20 2.03 -1.72
CA LEU A 268 13.30 3.06 -2.74
C LEU A 268 11.92 3.41 -3.25
N TYR A 269 11.54 4.67 -3.11
CA TYR A 269 10.36 5.26 -3.74
C TYR A 269 10.77 6.02 -4.98
N SER A 270 10.11 5.73 -6.09
CA SER A 270 10.33 6.45 -7.34
C SER A 270 8.99 6.90 -7.92
N TRP A 271 8.87 8.17 -8.26
CA TRP A 271 7.63 8.69 -8.83
C TRP A 271 7.73 8.81 -10.36
N HIS A 272 6.61 8.59 -11.05
CA HIS A 272 6.51 8.77 -12.50
C HIS A 272 5.09 9.12 -12.93
N ARG A 273 4.93 9.83 -14.07
CA ARG A 273 3.59 10.16 -14.62
C ARG A 273 2.86 8.94 -15.18
N LYS A 274 3.59 7.92 -15.60
CA LYS A 274 3.03 6.67 -16.13
C LYS A 274 3.22 5.54 -15.11
N ARG A 275 2.29 4.57 -15.11
CA ARG A 275 2.41 3.34 -14.33
C ARG A 275 3.29 2.30 -15.02
N GLY A 276 3.14 2.19 -16.35
CA GLY A 276 3.60 1.04 -17.12
C GLY A 276 5.10 1.01 -17.41
N HIS A 277 5.43 0.21 -18.37
CA HIS A 277 6.76 -0.11 -18.85
C HIS A 277 7.71 1.12 -18.97
N GLN A 278 7.21 2.25 -19.54
CA GLN A 278 8.05 3.46 -19.64
C GLN A 278 8.58 3.93 -18.28
N ALA A 279 7.77 3.83 -17.22
CA ALA A 279 8.20 4.19 -15.87
C ALA A 279 9.25 3.21 -15.34
N LEU A 280 9.01 1.92 -15.50
CA LEU A 280 9.92 0.87 -15.03
C LEU A 280 11.29 0.96 -15.67
N GLU A 281 11.34 1.27 -16.99
CA GLU A 281 12.59 1.53 -17.71
C GLU A 281 13.33 2.76 -17.18
N GLN A 282 12.64 3.89 -17.01
CA GLN A 282 13.26 5.13 -16.55
C GLN A 282 13.74 5.06 -15.09
N ILE A 283 13.02 4.36 -14.23
CA ILE A 283 13.44 4.11 -12.84
C ILE A 283 14.73 3.25 -12.83
N GLY A 284 14.86 2.31 -13.79
CA GLY A 284 16.09 1.58 -14.03
C GLY A 284 16.44 0.52 -12.98
N ILE A 285 15.45 0.03 -12.20
CA ILE A 285 15.63 -1.16 -11.35
C ILE A 285 15.33 -2.41 -12.18
N TRP A 286 14.12 -2.50 -12.75
CA TRP A 286 13.64 -3.70 -13.43
C TRP A 286 14.48 -4.18 -14.62
N PRO A 287 15.00 -3.30 -15.49
CA PRO A 287 15.83 -3.72 -16.62
C PRO A 287 17.15 -4.42 -16.21
N HIS A 288 17.63 -4.13 -15.01
CA HIS A 288 18.94 -4.58 -14.54
C HIS A 288 18.87 -5.58 -13.38
N TYR A 289 17.68 -5.83 -12.82
CA TYR A 289 17.51 -6.73 -11.69
C TYR A 289 17.53 -8.20 -12.13
N GLN A 290 18.33 -9.01 -11.48
CA GLN A 290 18.50 -10.45 -11.80
C GLN A 290 18.07 -11.38 -10.68
N GLY A 291 17.76 -10.85 -9.51
CA GLY A 291 17.29 -11.62 -8.37
C GLY A 291 15.84 -12.08 -8.49
N ARG A 292 15.21 -12.39 -7.37
CA ARG A 292 13.79 -12.72 -7.30
C ARG A 292 12.99 -11.48 -6.94
N SER A 293 12.02 -11.11 -7.77
CA SER A 293 11.09 -10.00 -7.49
C SER A 293 9.73 -10.52 -7.09
N MET A 294 9.25 -10.12 -5.92
CA MET A 294 7.89 -10.39 -5.44
C MET A 294 7.00 -9.20 -5.75
N HIS A 295 5.95 -9.42 -6.54
CA HIS A 295 5.04 -8.36 -7.01
C HIS A 295 3.60 -8.88 -7.16
N ASP A 296 2.65 -8.01 -7.49
CA ASP A 296 1.32 -8.40 -7.92
C ASP A 296 1.37 -9.09 -9.30
N ARG A 297 0.22 -9.50 -9.84
CA ARG A 297 0.12 -10.13 -11.17
C ARG A 297 0.05 -9.12 -12.31
N TRP A 298 0.57 -7.92 -12.14
CA TRP A 298 0.52 -6.94 -13.21
C TRP A 298 1.47 -7.28 -14.35
N SER A 299 0.93 -7.45 -15.55
CA SER A 299 1.64 -7.98 -16.73
C SER A 299 2.84 -7.15 -17.21
N SER A 300 2.99 -5.91 -16.76
CA SER A 300 4.17 -5.10 -17.11
C SER A 300 5.46 -5.65 -16.52
N TYR A 301 5.38 -6.39 -15.40
CA TYR A 301 6.53 -7.01 -14.77
C TYR A 301 7.03 -8.24 -15.51
N ASP A 302 6.14 -8.99 -16.18
CA ASP A 302 6.47 -10.25 -16.90
C ASP A 302 7.45 -10.07 -18.05
N ARG A 303 7.78 -8.83 -18.42
CA ARG A 303 8.72 -8.51 -19.50
C ARG A 303 10.19 -8.61 -19.09
N TYR A 304 10.47 -8.62 -17.79
CA TYR A 304 11.83 -8.63 -17.26
C TYR A 304 12.29 -10.04 -16.92
N LEU A 305 13.59 -10.29 -17.10
CA LEU A 305 14.16 -11.65 -17.02
C LEU A 305 14.46 -12.12 -15.60
N CYS A 306 14.17 -11.33 -14.58
CA CYS A 306 14.36 -11.76 -13.19
C CYS A 306 13.42 -12.92 -12.83
N THR A 307 13.70 -13.61 -11.74
CA THR A 307 12.77 -14.61 -11.20
C THR A 307 11.57 -13.91 -10.58
N HIS A 308 10.35 -14.31 -10.98
CA HIS A 308 9.12 -13.73 -10.47
C HIS A 308 8.51 -14.54 -9.33
N SER A 309 7.95 -13.86 -8.33
CA SER A 309 7.14 -14.44 -7.27
C SER A 309 5.91 -13.58 -7.06
N LEU A 310 4.77 -14.23 -6.81
CA LEU A 310 3.54 -13.50 -6.57
C LEU A 310 3.40 -13.09 -5.10
N CYS A 311 2.92 -11.87 -4.87
CA CYS A 311 2.67 -11.37 -3.54
C CYS A 311 1.51 -12.12 -2.88
N GLY A 312 1.79 -12.81 -1.77
CA GLY A 312 0.80 -13.59 -1.03
C GLY A 312 -0.38 -12.75 -0.51
N ALA A 313 -0.14 -11.48 -0.16
CA ALA A 313 -1.21 -10.58 0.28
C ALA A 313 -2.24 -10.31 -0.84
N HIS A 314 -1.79 -10.16 -2.08
CA HIS A 314 -2.67 -9.99 -3.23
C HIS A 314 -3.44 -11.28 -3.55
N LEU A 315 -2.78 -12.44 -3.48
CA LEU A 315 -3.44 -13.73 -3.65
C LEU A 315 -4.53 -13.96 -2.60
N LEU A 316 -4.26 -13.64 -1.33
CA LEU A 316 -5.26 -13.77 -0.26
C LEU A 316 -6.46 -12.83 -0.48
N ARG A 317 -6.26 -11.60 -0.96
CA ARG A 317 -7.36 -10.68 -1.30
C ARG A 317 -8.21 -11.21 -2.46
N ASP A 318 -7.58 -11.76 -3.48
CA ASP A 318 -8.30 -12.37 -4.61
C ASP A 318 -9.12 -13.59 -4.16
N CYS A 319 -8.59 -14.42 -3.26
CA CYS A 319 -9.33 -15.54 -2.67
C CYS A 319 -10.54 -15.05 -1.85
N LEU A 320 -10.37 -13.96 -1.07
CA LEU A 320 -11.48 -13.34 -0.33
C LEU A 320 -12.55 -12.80 -1.26
N TYR A 321 -12.18 -12.17 -2.37
CA TYR A 321 -13.13 -11.71 -3.36
C TYR A 321 -13.99 -12.86 -3.89
N VAL A 322 -13.36 -13.96 -4.26
CA VAL A 322 -14.06 -15.15 -4.76
C VAL A 322 -14.99 -15.75 -3.69
N ALA A 323 -14.55 -15.79 -2.43
CA ALA A 323 -15.35 -16.31 -1.34
C ALA A 323 -16.54 -15.40 -0.98
N GLU A 324 -16.32 -14.07 -0.89
CA GLU A 324 -17.29 -13.11 -0.36
C GLU A 324 -18.24 -12.58 -1.44
N GLN A 325 -17.75 -12.31 -2.65
CA GLN A 325 -18.54 -11.73 -3.73
C GLN A 325 -19.11 -12.79 -4.68
N GLU A 326 -18.29 -13.74 -5.09
CA GLU A 326 -18.71 -14.81 -6.00
C GLU A 326 -19.31 -16.01 -5.25
N LYS A 327 -19.30 -15.97 -3.90
CA LYS A 327 -19.87 -17.01 -3.01
C LYS A 327 -19.34 -18.42 -3.30
N GLN A 328 -18.09 -18.53 -3.77
CA GLN A 328 -17.48 -19.78 -4.13
C GLN A 328 -16.69 -20.38 -2.94
N PRO A 329 -17.05 -21.59 -2.45
CA PRO A 329 -16.40 -22.20 -1.31
C PRO A 329 -14.90 -22.47 -1.51
N TRP A 330 -14.46 -22.74 -2.75
CA TRP A 330 -13.05 -22.97 -3.04
C TRP A 330 -12.17 -21.74 -2.79
N GLY A 331 -12.73 -20.52 -2.90
CA GLY A 331 -12.02 -19.28 -2.56
C GLY A 331 -11.63 -19.23 -1.08
N GLN A 332 -12.55 -19.58 -0.17
CA GLN A 332 -12.27 -19.65 1.27
C GLN A 332 -11.27 -20.77 1.58
N ALA A 333 -11.43 -21.95 0.97
CA ALA A 333 -10.53 -23.08 1.18
C ALA A 333 -9.09 -22.73 0.74
N MET A 334 -8.90 -22.05 -0.40
CA MET A 334 -7.60 -21.58 -0.86
C MET A 334 -7.00 -20.52 0.07
N PHE A 335 -7.82 -19.58 0.53
CA PHE A 335 -7.39 -18.57 1.51
C PHE A 335 -6.83 -19.21 2.78
N ASP A 336 -7.58 -20.15 3.35
CA ASP A 336 -7.20 -20.82 4.59
C ASP A 336 -5.93 -21.68 4.40
N LEU A 337 -5.79 -22.37 3.27
CA LEU A 337 -4.59 -23.13 2.94
C LEU A 337 -3.35 -22.24 2.80
N LEU A 338 -3.42 -21.17 2.02
CA LEU A 338 -2.29 -20.25 1.83
C LEU A 338 -1.84 -19.61 3.15
N LEU A 339 -2.80 -19.29 4.04
CA LEU A 339 -2.49 -18.75 5.35
C LEU A 339 -1.83 -19.80 6.25
N ALA A 340 -2.30 -21.06 6.23
CA ALA A 340 -1.71 -22.16 6.97
C ALA A 340 -0.28 -22.45 6.51
N MET A 341 -0.04 -22.48 5.19
CA MET A 341 1.30 -22.64 4.60
C MET A 341 2.26 -21.54 5.08
N LYS A 342 1.80 -20.27 5.07
CA LYS A 342 2.61 -19.15 5.58
C LYS A 342 2.95 -19.32 7.05
N GLN A 343 1.97 -19.63 7.90
CA GLN A 343 2.18 -19.80 9.34
C GLN A 343 3.16 -20.94 9.65
N ALA A 344 3.06 -22.04 8.92
CA ALA A 344 3.99 -23.15 9.07
C ALA A 344 5.41 -22.80 8.58
N ALA A 345 5.54 -22.09 7.45
CA ALA A 345 6.84 -21.61 6.99
C ALA A 345 7.49 -20.65 8.00
N ASP A 346 6.71 -19.76 8.62
CA ASP A 346 7.21 -18.86 9.67
C ASP A 346 7.65 -19.64 10.91
N ARG A 347 6.89 -20.67 11.33
CA ARG A 347 7.25 -21.56 12.44
C ARG A 347 8.57 -22.30 12.19
N TRP A 348 8.74 -22.90 11.01
CA TRP A 348 9.96 -23.60 10.63
C TRP A 348 11.18 -22.66 10.57
N ARG A 349 10.98 -21.44 10.05
CA ARG A 349 12.03 -20.41 10.04
C ARG A 349 12.48 -20.01 11.44
N LEU A 350 11.54 -19.84 12.37
CA LEU A 350 11.85 -19.56 13.79
C LEU A 350 12.64 -20.69 14.45
N GLN A 351 12.49 -21.93 13.99
CA GLN A 351 13.26 -23.09 14.42
C GLN A 351 14.62 -23.23 13.71
N GLY A 352 15.01 -22.28 12.86
CA GLY A 352 16.25 -22.28 12.11
C GLY A 352 16.25 -23.17 10.85
N ALA A 353 15.11 -23.71 10.45
CA ALA A 353 15.02 -24.52 9.24
C ALA A 353 15.11 -23.63 7.98
N SER A 354 15.89 -24.07 7.00
CA SER A 354 16.03 -23.39 5.70
C SER A 354 14.88 -23.70 4.73
N ALA A 355 14.11 -24.76 4.98
CA ALA A 355 12.98 -25.17 4.18
C ALA A 355 11.94 -25.92 5.03
N VAL A 356 10.70 -25.94 4.55
CA VAL A 356 9.63 -26.79 5.12
C VAL A 356 9.92 -28.25 4.77
N PRO A 357 9.72 -29.21 5.70
CA PRO A 357 9.92 -30.64 5.46
C PRO A 357 9.13 -31.15 4.25
N THR A 358 9.74 -32.01 3.47
CA THR A 358 9.16 -32.53 2.22
C THR A 358 7.76 -33.14 2.39
N PRO A 359 7.47 -34.00 3.41
CA PRO A 359 6.14 -34.58 3.58
C PRO A 359 5.04 -33.52 3.79
N GLU A 360 5.33 -32.50 4.60
CA GLU A 360 4.37 -31.40 4.85
C GLU A 360 4.14 -30.57 3.60
N ARG A 361 5.20 -30.30 2.84
CA ARG A 361 5.12 -29.59 1.56
C ARG A 361 4.30 -30.36 0.51
N GLU A 362 4.51 -31.68 0.39
CA GLU A 362 3.76 -32.53 -0.55
C GLU A 362 2.27 -32.60 -0.20
N GLN A 363 1.95 -32.69 1.10
CA GLN A 363 0.56 -32.64 1.55
C GLN A 363 -0.13 -31.32 1.16
N TRP A 364 0.54 -30.19 1.32
CA TRP A 364 -0.01 -28.90 0.90
C TRP A 364 -0.17 -28.77 -0.60
N LEU A 365 0.80 -29.29 -1.38
CA LEU A 365 0.68 -29.29 -2.82
C LEU A 365 -0.53 -30.12 -3.29
N ALA A 366 -0.74 -31.29 -2.68
CA ALA A 366 -1.92 -32.10 -2.97
C ALA A 366 -3.23 -31.37 -2.67
N GLN A 367 -3.34 -30.71 -1.50
CA GLN A 367 -4.50 -29.89 -1.14
C GLN A 367 -4.69 -28.71 -2.09
N TYR A 368 -3.60 -28.03 -2.45
CA TYR A 368 -3.62 -26.91 -3.37
C TYR A 368 -4.20 -27.30 -4.73
N PHE A 369 -3.72 -28.41 -5.32
CA PHE A 369 -4.22 -28.90 -6.59
C PHE A 369 -5.66 -29.41 -6.51
N ALA A 370 -6.07 -30.02 -5.40
CA ALA A 370 -7.46 -30.44 -5.20
C ALA A 370 -8.41 -29.23 -5.16
N ILE A 371 -8.04 -28.14 -4.47
CA ILE A 371 -8.84 -26.90 -4.43
C ILE A 371 -8.89 -26.25 -5.82
N LEU A 372 -7.78 -26.23 -6.55
CA LEU A 372 -7.78 -25.70 -7.93
C LEU A 372 -8.71 -26.52 -8.84
N ALA A 373 -8.66 -27.85 -8.77
CA ALA A 373 -9.53 -28.72 -9.55
C ALA A 373 -11.01 -28.47 -9.25
N ALA A 374 -11.36 -28.30 -7.97
CA ALA A 374 -12.73 -27.94 -7.58
C ALA A 374 -13.17 -26.58 -8.14
N GLY A 375 -12.28 -25.58 -8.10
CA GLY A 375 -12.52 -24.26 -8.67
C GLY A 375 -12.74 -24.30 -10.18
N PHE A 376 -11.90 -25.04 -10.92
CA PHE A 376 -12.06 -25.21 -12.37
C PHE A 376 -13.35 -25.95 -12.72
N ALA A 377 -13.71 -27.00 -11.99
CA ALA A 377 -14.97 -27.73 -12.22
C ALA A 377 -16.19 -26.82 -12.02
N THR A 378 -16.19 -25.97 -11.02
CA THR A 378 -17.27 -25.01 -10.76
C THR A 378 -17.41 -24.00 -11.91
N HIS A 379 -16.28 -23.45 -12.39
CA HIS A 379 -16.30 -22.48 -13.48
C HIS A 379 -16.65 -23.13 -14.83
N ALA A 380 -16.23 -24.35 -15.10
CA ALA A 380 -16.59 -25.08 -16.30
C ALA A 380 -18.10 -25.35 -16.35
N ALA A 381 -18.72 -25.64 -15.20
CA ALA A 381 -20.17 -25.86 -15.10
C ALA A 381 -21.01 -24.56 -15.28
N GLN A 382 -20.40 -23.39 -15.01
CA GLN A 382 -21.03 -22.07 -15.11
C GLN A 382 -20.73 -21.35 -16.43
N ALA A 383 -19.82 -21.87 -17.24
CA ALA A 383 -19.51 -21.29 -18.55
C ALA A 383 -20.75 -21.37 -19.44
N PRO A 384 -21.23 -20.26 -20.03
CA PRO A 384 -22.30 -20.35 -21.05
C PRO A 384 -21.84 -21.27 -22.20
N PRO A 385 -22.74 -22.00 -22.85
CA PRO A 385 -22.39 -22.80 -24.00
C PRO A 385 -21.60 -21.92 -24.97
N GLN A 386 -20.46 -22.42 -25.46
CA GLN A 386 -19.65 -21.68 -26.43
C GLN A 386 -20.52 -21.37 -27.63
N GLU A 387 -20.93 -20.11 -27.76
CA GLU A 387 -21.46 -19.62 -29.02
C GLU A 387 -20.42 -19.88 -30.11
N VAL A 388 -20.75 -20.73 -31.04
CA VAL A 388 -19.94 -20.94 -32.24
C VAL A 388 -19.81 -19.60 -32.92
N CYS A 389 -18.65 -18.96 -32.79
CA CYS A 389 -18.37 -17.68 -33.42
C CYS A 389 -18.68 -17.79 -34.92
N SER A 390 -19.67 -17.04 -35.37
CA SER A 390 -19.88 -16.81 -36.79
C SER A 390 -18.62 -16.20 -37.40
N PRO A 391 -18.15 -16.64 -38.58
CA PRO A 391 -16.92 -16.15 -39.22
C PRO A 391 -16.90 -14.66 -39.54
N ASN A 392 -18.00 -13.94 -39.32
CA ASN A 392 -18.17 -12.53 -39.69
C ASN A 392 -18.17 -11.54 -38.49
N ASP A 393 -17.89 -11.98 -37.27
CA ASP A 393 -17.87 -11.07 -36.12
C ASP A 393 -16.60 -10.21 -36.11
N LYS A 394 -16.70 -8.98 -36.59
CA LYS A 394 -15.62 -7.98 -36.63
C LYS A 394 -15.17 -7.53 -35.22
N ASP A 395 -15.96 -7.79 -34.19
CA ASP A 395 -15.66 -7.44 -32.80
C ASP A 395 -14.91 -8.54 -32.03
N ALA A 396 -14.72 -9.72 -32.60
CA ALA A 396 -13.99 -10.83 -32.00
C ALA A 396 -12.51 -10.49 -31.67
N LYS A 397 -11.92 -9.55 -32.38
CA LYS A 397 -10.52 -9.11 -32.18
C LYS A 397 -10.31 -8.27 -30.90
N ASN A 398 -11.36 -7.71 -30.31
CA ASN A 398 -11.29 -6.86 -29.12
C ASN A 398 -11.76 -7.54 -27.83
N ARG A 399 -12.32 -8.73 -27.90
CA ARG A 399 -12.71 -9.52 -26.72
C ARG A 399 -11.47 -10.19 -26.13
N LYS A 400 -10.90 -9.61 -25.07
CA LYS A 400 -9.91 -10.32 -24.25
C LYS A 400 -10.58 -11.56 -23.68
N PRO A 401 -9.98 -12.76 -23.82
CA PRO A 401 -10.50 -13.97 -23.20
C PRO A 401 -10.63 -13.76 -21.69
N PRO A 402 -11.61 -14.40 -21.02
CA PRO A 402 -11.69 -14.37 -19.57
C PRO A 402 -10.33 -14.78 -19.02
N ARG A 403 -9.76 -13.96 -18.13
CA ARG A 403 -8.46 -14.23 -17.53
C ARG A 403 -8.58 -15.42 -16.57
N ILE A 404 -8.58 -16.60 -17.12
CA ILE A 404 -8.36 -17.84 -16.39
C ILE A 404 -6.91 -17.77 -15.93
N CYS A 405 -6.70 -17.95 -14.66
CA CYS A 405 -5.40 -17.97 -14.00
C CYS A 405 -4.46 -18.94 -14.73
N SER A 406 -3.68 -18.47 -15.71
CA SER A 406 -2.61 -19.28 -16.30
C SER A 406 -1.45 -19.30 -15.29
N MET A 407 -1.50 -20.23 -14.36
CA MET A 407 -0.31 -20.67 -13.66
C MET A 407 0.50 -21.50 -14.65
N ARG A 408 1.49 -20.88 -15.29
CA ARG A 408 2.61 -21.62 -15.85
C ARG A 408 3.61 -21.89 -14.72
N SER A 409 4.02 -23.15 -14.63
CA SER A 409 4.99 -23.76 -13.72
C SER A 409 6.29 -22.96 -13.59
#